data_ca603a8aaa9aed42f6aec5a104aeacf8
#
_entry.id   ca603a8aaa9aed42f6aec5a104aeacf8
#
_cell.length_a   1.000
_cell.length_b   1.000
_cell.length_c   1.000
_cell.angle_alpha   90.00
_cell.angle_beta   90.00
_cell.angle_gamma   90.00
#
_symmetry.space_group_name_H-M   'P 1'
#
loop_
_entity.id
_entity.type
_entity.pdbx_description
1 polymer ?
#
loop_
_entity_poly.entity_id
_entity_poly.type
_entity_poly.pdbx_seq_one_letter_code
_entity_poly.pdbx_strand_id
1 'polypeptide(L)'
;TDEFRCPIPAVETARAVWELAEKNCAGVYHVAGADKMSRWETGRLLIPRWPEIATEIKSGSAKGFPGPPRALDTSLDISKVQKILSKPLPGLGEWLAANPSGPF
;
A
#
# COMPACT_ATOMS: atom_id res chain seq x y z
N THR A 1 11.47 7.32 -7.87
CA THR A 1 10.29 8.18 -8.09
C THR A 1 9.36 7.67 -9.18
N ASP A 2 9.79 6.71 -9.97
CA ASP A 2 8.99 6.18 -11.08
C ASP A 2 8.51 4.74 -10.90
N GLU A 3 8.67 4.17 -9.72
CA GLU A 3 8.06 2.89 -9.34
C GLU A 3 6.84 3.16 -8.46
N PHE A 4 5.67 2.69 -8.89
CA PHE A 4 4.41 2.94 -8.21
C PHE A 4 3.79 1.66 -7.66
N ARG A 5 3.21 1.76 -6.50
CA ARG A 5 2.53 0.68 -5.78
C ARG A 5 1.32 1.24 -5.05
N CYS A 6 0.46 0.35 -4.59
CA CYS A 6 -0.64 0.71 -3.70
C CYS A 6 -0.42 0.01 -2.36
N PRO A 7 0.44 0.56 -1.49
CA PRO A 7 0.77 -0.10 -0.23
C PRO A 7 -0.44 -0.22 0.69
N ILE A 8 -0.50 -1.34 1.41
CA ILE A 8 -1.59 -1.63 2.32
C ILE A 8 -1.03 -2.34 3.55
N PRO A 9 -1.47 -1.97 4.77
CA PRO A 9 -1.09 -2.72 5.95
C PRO A 9 -1.66 -4.15 5.94
N ALA A 10 -0.89 -5.11 6.44
CA ALA A 10 -1.31 -6.52 6.44
C ALA A 10 -2.62 -6.76 7.19
N VAL A 11 -2.89 -6.01 8.24
CA VAL A 11 -4.13 -6.14 9.00
C VAL A 11 -5.35 -5.79 8.15
N GLU A 12 -5.23 -4.82 7.27
CA GLU A 12 -6.32 -4.44 6.36
C GLU A 12 -6.53 -5.50 5.27
N THR A 13 -5.45 -6.08 4.77
CA THR A 13 -5.53 -7.21 3.83
C THR A 13 -6.25 -8.39 4.48
N ALA A 14 -5.88 -8.73 5.71
CA ALA A 14 -6.51 -9.84 6.44
C ALA A 14 -8.00 -9.60 6.65
N ARG A 15 -8.38 -8.37 7.01
CA ARG A 15 -9.78 -8.00 7.20
C ARG A 15 -10.57 -8.17 5.91
N ALA A 16 -10.02 -7.70 4.80
CA ALA A 16 -10.69 -7.79 3.50
C ALA A 16 -10.88 -9.24 3.06
N VAL A 17 -9.83 -10.07 3.18
CA VAL A 17 -9.89 -11.49 2.82
C VAL A 17 -10.94 -12.21 3.67
N TRP A 18 -10.96 -11.96 4.96
CA TRP A 18 -11.92 -12.58 5.86
C TRP A 18 -13.36 -12.21 5.49
N GLU A 19 -13.62 -10.94 5.23
CA GLU A 19 -14.95 -10.49 4.84
C GLU A 19 -15.40 -11.10 3.52
N LEU A 20 -14.52 -11.18 2.53
CA LEU A 20 -14.83 -11.82 1.24
C LEU A 20 -15.18 -13.29 1.44
N ALA A 21 -14.46 -13.98 2.32
CA ALA A 21 -14.75 -15.38 2.64
C ALA A 21 -16.11 -15.53 3.33
N GLU A 22 -16.43 -14.69 4.28
CA GLU A 22 -17.72 -14.72 4.98
C GLU A 22 -18.90 -14.48 4.04
N LYS A 23 -18.71 -13.65 3.03
CA LYS A 23 -19.75 -13.34 2.03
C LYS A 23 -19.79 -14.34 0.88
N ASN A 24 -18.95 -15.37 0.93
CA ASN A 24 -18.87 -16.41 -0.12
C ASN A 24 -18.65 -15.82 -1.52
N CYS A 25 -17.81 -14.78 -1.59
CA CYS A 25 -17.50 -14.15 -2.87
C CYS A 25 -16.61 -15.04 -3.73
N ALA A 26 -17.02 -15.28 -4.96
CA ALA A 26 -16.25 -16.07 -5.92
C ALA A 26 -15.63 -15.15 -6.97
N GLY A 27 -14.55 -15.62 -7.59
CA GLY A 27 -13.86 -14.89 -8.64
C GLY A 27 -12.58 -14.23 -8.15
N VAL A 28 -12.04 -13.33 -8.96
CA VAL A 28 -10.79 -12.65 -8.68
C VAL A 28 -11.08 -11.26 -8.13
N TYR A 29 -10.43 -10.94 -7.01
CA TYR A 29 -10.53 -9.62 -6.37
C TYR A 29 -9.13 -9.08 -6.12
N HIS A 30 -8.91 -7.82 -6.48
CA HIS A 30 -7.66 -7.13 -6.17
C HIS A 30 -7.81 -6.39 -4.84
N VAL A 31 -6.91 -6.68 -3.91
CA VAL A 31 -6.89 -6.06 -2.59
C VAL A 31 -5.58 -5.30 -2.44
N ALA A 32 -5.67 -4.00 -2.30
CA ALA A 32 -4.51 -3.12 -2.19
C ALA A 32 -4.92 -1.85 -1.47
N GLY A 33 -3.95 -0.98 -1.19
CA GLY A 33 -4.23 0.34 -0.63
C GLY A 33 -4.98 1.23 -1.60
N ALA A 34 -5.71 2.19 -1.08
CA ALA A 34 -6.52 3.10 -1.89
C ALA A 34 -5.68 4.13 -2.65
N ASP A 35 -4.46 4.39 -2.20
CA ASP A 35 -3.60 5.40 -2.81
C ASP A 35 -2.45 4.79 -3.57
N LYS A 36 -2.31 5.20 -4.83
CA LYS A 36 -1.14 4.90 -5.64
C LYS A 36 -0.02 5.87 -5.26
N MET A 37 1.15 5.34 -4.94
CA MET A 37 2.29 6.19 -4.59
C MET A 37 3.60 5.57 -5.01
N SER A 38 4.61 6.42 -5.24
CA SER A 38 5.95 5.97 -5.54
C SER A 38 6.60 5.41 -4.27
N ARG A 39 7.68 4.65 -4.44
CA ARG A 39 8.44 4.14 -3.29
C ARG A 39 9.04 5.26 -2.46
N TRP A 40 9.44 6.35 -3.11
CA TRP A 40 9.96 7.52 -2.43
C TRP A 40 8.90 8.19 -1.55
N GLU A 41 7.69 8.36 -2.08
CA GLU A 41 6.56 8.89 -1.30
C GLU A 41 6.21 7.99 -0.12
N THR A 42 6.22 6.68 -0.33
CA THR A 42 5.99 5.70 0.76
C THR A 42 7.03 5.85 1.86
N GLY A 43 8.30 5.96 1.48
CA GLY A 43 9.38 6.17 2.44
C GLY A 43 9.21 7.46 3.24
N ARG A 44 8.81 8.54 2.58
CA ARG A 44 8.59 9.82 3.25
C ARG A 44 7.44 9.78 4.25
N LEU A 45 6.43 8.94 4.01
CA LEU A 45 5.35 8.75 4.97
C LEU A 45 5.78 7.96 6.19
N LEU A 46 6.68 6.99 6.00
CA LEU A 46 7.08 6.07 7.07
C LEU A 46 8.15 6.62 8.00
N ILE A 47 9.08 7.43 7.48
CA ILE A 47 10.21 7.92 8.29
C ILE A 47 9.80 8.67 9.55
N PRO A 48 8.83 9.61 9.52
CA PRO A 48 8.43 10.30 10.72
C PRO A 48 7.93 9.41 11.85
N ARG A 49 7.50 8.18 11.52
CA ARG A 49 7.00 7.22 12.50
C ARG A 49 8.12 6.61 13.35
N TRP A 50 9.32 6.56 12.80
CA TRP A 50 10.50 6.03 13.50
C TRP A 50 11.65 7.02 13.44
N PRO A 51 11.55 8.14 14.16
CA PRO A 51 12.59 9.18 14.11
C PRO A 51 13.95 8.71 14.62
N GLU A 52 13.99 7.63 15.41
CA GLU A 52 15.23 7.03 15.89
C GLU A 52 16.03 6.37 14.77
N ILE A 53 15.41 6.07 13.64
CA ILE A 53 16.11 5.54 12.47
C ILE A 53 16.44 6.72 11.56
N ALA A 54 17.46 7.48 11.92
CA ALA A 54 17.85 8.67 11.18
C ALA A 54 18.46 8.25 9.82
N THR A 55 17.61 8.07 8.82
CA THR A 55 18.03 7.68 7.49
C THR A 55 17.65 8.76 6.49
N GLU A 56 18.61 9.17 5.67
CA GLU A 56 18.37 10.08 4.57
C GLU A 56 17.77 9.30 3.41
N ILE A 57 16.63 9.77 2.90
CA ILE A 57 16.01 9.19 1.71
C ILE A 57 16.29 10.10 0.53
N LYS A 58 16.83 9.53 -0.54
CA LYS A 58 17.08 10.24 -1.78
C LYS A 58 16.12 9.74 -2.86
N SER A 59 15.57 10.65 -3.64
CA SER A 59 14.77 10.29 -4.80
C SER A 59 15.68 9.71 -5.90
N GLY A 60 15.14 8.76 -6.64
CA GLY A 60 15.87 8.13 -7.72
C GLY A 60 14.92 7.55 -8.75
N SER A 61 15.47 7.00 -9.81
CA SER A 61 14.69 6.40 -10.89
C SER A 61 15.07 4.93 -11.07
N ALA A 62 14.07 4.08 -11.30
CA ALA A 62 14.29 2.68 -11.64
C ALA A 62 14.99 2.51 -12.97
N LYS A 63 14.95 3.52 -13.84
CA LYS A 63 15.61 3.48 -15.15
C LYS A 63 17.13 3.39 -15.07
N GLY A 64 17.70 3.89 -13.97
CA GLY A 64 19.13 3.81 -13.73
C GLY A 64 19.58 2.57 -12.97
N PHE A 65 18.65 1.66 -12.66
CA PHE A 65 18.96 0.46 -11.88
C PHE A 65 19.79 -0.52 -12.69
N PRO A 66 20.95 -1.00 -12.18
CA PRO A 66 21.88 -1.84 -12.94
C PRO A 66 21.49 -3.32 -13.03
N GLY A 67 20.34 -3.70 -12.61
CA GLY A 67 19.85 -5.08 -12.66
C GLY A 67 18.84 -5.31 -13.77
N PRO A 68 18.12 -6.46 -13.73
CA PRO A 68 17.03 -6.72 -14.66
C PRO A 68 15.94 -5.65 -14.60
N PRO A 69 15.21 -5.41 -15.69
CA PRO A 69 14.11 -4.46 -15.68
C PRO A 69 13.08 -4.78 -14.62
N ARG A 70 12.55 -3.76 -13.95
CA ARG A 70 11.49 -3.89 -12.95
C ARG A 70 10.19 -3.32 -13.47
N ALA A 71 9.07 -3.89 -13.01
CA ALA A 71 7.77 -3.30 -13.28
C ALA A 71 7.70 -1.92 -12.60
N LEU A 72 7.45 -0.88 -13.39
CA LEU A 72 7.40 0.49 -12.87
C LEU A 72 6.08 0.79 -12.16
N ASP A 73 4.99 0.19 -12.62
CA ASP A 73 3.68 0.44 -12.06
C ASP A 73 2.94 -0.88 -11.88
N THR A 74 2.78 -1.29 -10.62
CA THR A 74 1.98 -2.46 -10.25
C THR A 74 0.80 -2.05 -9.38
N SER A 75 0.34 -0.80 -9.52
CA SER A 75 -0.86 -0.35 -8.84
C SER A 75 -2.07 -1.14 -9.31
N LEU A 76 -3.04 -1.34 -8.42
CA LEU A 76 -4.23 -2.13 -8.67
C LEU A 76 -5.49 -1.28 -8.54
N ASP A 77 -6.46 -1.56 -9.40
CA ASP A 77 -7.79 -1.00 -9.29
C ASP A 77 -8.60 -1.85 -8.30
N ILE A 78 -8.97 -1.28 -7.17
CA ILE A 78 -9.71 -1.97 -6.12
C ILE A 78 -11.21 -1.64 -6.13
N SER A 79 -11.71 -1.00 -7.17
CA SER A 79 -13.11 -0.57 -7.22
C SER A 79 -14.09 -1.73 -7.04
N LYS A 80 -13.78 -2.91 -7.58
CA LYS A 80 -14.63 -4.09 -7.43
C LYS A 80 -14.78 -4.51 -5.97
N VAL A 81 -13.68 -4.62 -5.23
CA VAL A 81 -13.71 -5.04 -3.83
C VAL A 81 -14.27 -3.95 -2.93
N GLN A 82 -14.01 -2.68 -3.22
CA GLN A 82 -14.53 -1.57 -2.42
C GLN A 82 -16.07 -1.53 -2.40
N LYS A 83 -16.71 -2.01 -3.44
CA LYS A 83 -18.18 -2.08 -3.50
C LYS A 83 -18.77 -3.16 -2.62
N ILE A 84 -18.00 -4.16 -2.26
CA ILE A 84 -18.44 -5.33 -1.49
C ILE A 84 -18.12 -5.17 -0.01
N LEU A 85 -16.95 -4.61 0.31
CA LEU A 85 -16.51 -4.46 1.69
C LEU A 85 -17.41 -3.50 2.46
N SER A 86 -17.78 -3.88 3.67
CA SER A 86 -18.59 -3.04 4.55
C SER A 86 -17.82 -1.79 4.98
N LYS A 87 -16.50 -1.85 4.96
CA LYS A 87 -15.60 -0.77 5.33
C LYS A 87 -14.55 -0.59 4.25
N PRO A 88 -14.40 0.62 3.66
CA PRO A 88 -13.43 0.82 2.58
C PRO A 88 -12.00 0.51 2.99
N LEU A 89 -11.19 0.07 2.03
CA LEU A 89 -9.76 -0.07 2.22
C LEU A 89 -9.12 1.33 2.23
N PRO A 90 -8.27 1.64 3.21
CA PRO A 90 -7.65 2.96 3.28
C PRO A 90 -6.41 3.06 2.41
N GLY A 91 -6.00 4.30 2.10
CA GLY A 91 -4.66 4.57 1.64
C GLY A 91 -3.68 4.49 2.81
N LEU A 92 -2.39 4.34 2.51
CA LEU A 92 -1.39 4.20 3.56
C LEU A 92 -1.32 5.43 4.48
N GLY A 93 -1.36 6.63 3.90
CA GLY A 93 -1.32 7.86 4.68
C GLY A 93 -2.50 7.98 5.64
N GLU A 94 -3.69 7.66 5.16
CA GLU A 94 -4.91 7.66 5.98
C GLU A 94 -4.80 6.65 7.13
N TRP A 95 -4.32 5.45 6.84
CA TRP A 95 -4.17 4.41 7.85
C TRP A 95 -3.15 4.81 8.92
N LEU A 96 -2.02 5.38 8.52
CA LEU A 96 -0.99 5.84 9.45
C LEU A 96 -1.52 6.94 10.37
N ALA A 97 -2.33 7.86 9.85
CA ALA A 97 -2.95 8.91 10.64
C ALA A 97 -3.93 8.35 11.67
N ALA A 98 -4.66 7.30 11.31
CA ALA A 98 -5.61 6.63 12.22
C ALA A 98 -4.93 5.69 13.21
N ASN A 99 -3.68 5.29 12.96
CA ASN A 99 -2.92 4.35 13.80
C ASN A 99 -1.54 4.93 14.13
N PRO A 100 -1.49 6.00 14.96
CA PRO A 100 -0.25 6.75 15.18
C PRO A 100 0.82 6.01 15.97
N SER A 101 0.50 4.88 16.58
CA SER A 101 1.46 4.12 17.36
C SER A 101 1.30 2.63 17.11
N GLY A 102 2.34 1.88 17.47
CA GLY A 102 2.32 0.43 17.34
C GLY A 102 2.84 -0.08 16.00
N PRO A 103 3.08 -1.39 15.90
CA PRO A 103 3.52 -2.04 14.68
C PRO A 103 2.39 -2.17 13.68
N PHE A 104 2.77 -2.45 12.46
CA PHE A 104 1.80 -2.75 11.42
C PHE A 104 1.16 -4.12 11.62
#